data_2e3e3a935f485909d2e979f0f8aadf2f
#
_entry.id   2e3e3a935f485909d2e979f0f8aadf2f
#
_cell.length_a   1.000
_cell.length_b   1.000
_cell.length_c   1.000
_cell.angle_alpha   90.00
_cell.angle_beta   90.00
_cell.angle_gamma   90.00
#
_symmetry.space_group_name_H-M   'P 1'
#
loop_
_entity.id
_entity.type
_entity.pdbx_description
1 polymer ?
#
loop_
_entity_poly.entity_id
_entity_poly.type
_entity_poly.pdbx_seq_one_letter_code
_entity_poly.pdbx_strand_id
1 'polypeptide(L)'
;MDSEKFSYKELLELGKEKLRKSGVEEAAIDAWYILEKVSGINRVEYFLHSEDEIDNNKVEEFLRLIERRSERIPLSYVIGIRDFMGFTFKVNENVLIPEQETELLVEEVIKYCKGKTVLDMCTGSGCIAISISLLGEPDIVVASDISDKALEVAKENAELLKASEVKFVKGDLFENITGSFDIIVSNPPYIETHIIEKLEPEVRDYIPRLALDGDKDGLKFYKNITKKAIKYLNKNARIFYEIGYNQSEAVADILLENGFGEIKIIKDFSGLDRIVTAKFDAR
;
A
#
# COMPACT_ATOMS: atom_id res chain seq x y z
N MET A 1 39.49 -14.25 -16.36
CA MET A 1 38.84 -14.90 -15.19
C MET A 1 37.70 -15.66 -15.76
N ASP A 2 37.70 -17.00 -15.63
CA ASP A 2 36.52 -17.77 -15.97
C ASP A 2 35.41 -17.32 -15.04
N SER A 3 34.35 -16.71 -15.60
CA SER A 3 33.16 -16.38 -14.81
C SER A 3 32.54 -17.69 -14.35
N GLU A 4 32.34 -17.85 -13.04
CA GLU A 4 31.60 -18.97 -12.49
C GLU A 4 30.25 -19.03 -13.20
N LYS A 5 29.97 -20.17 -13.83
CA LYS A 5 28.69 -20.42 -14.47
C LYS A 5 27.76 -21.03 -13.45
N PHE A 6 26.55 -20.49 -13.35
CA PHE A 6 25.52 -20.96 -12.46
C PHE A 6 24.34 -21.53 -13.25
N SER A 7 23.77 -22.61 -12.77
CA SER A 7 22.42 -23.02 -13.15
C SER A 7 21.38 -22.22 -12.38
N TYR A 8 20.13 -22.18 -12.86
CA TYR A 8 19.01 -21.56 -12.14
C TYR A 8 18.87 -22.10 -10.72
N LYS A 9 19.06 -23.41 -10.54
CA LYS A 9 18.95 -24.10 -9.25
C LYS A 9 20.07 -23.68 -8.29
N GLU A 10 21.31 -23.68 -8.74
CA GLU A 10 22.45 -23.27 -7.91
C GLU A 10 22.32 -21.82 -7.48
N LEU A 11 21.93 -20.93 -8.39
CA LEU A 11 21.76 -19.52 -8.10
C LEU A 11 20.63 -19.29 -7.09
N LEU A 12 19.49 -19.98 -7.25
CA LEU A 12 18.36 -19.91 -6.32
C LEU A 12 18.75 -20.39 -4.91
N GLU A 13 19.47 -21.52 -4.81
CA GLU A 13 19.91 -22.06 -3.50
C GLU A 13 20.89 -21.11 -2.82
N LEU A 14 21.83 -20.51 -3.58
CA LEU A 14 22.73 -19.49 -3.07
C LEU A 14 21.97 -18.30 -2.48
N GLY A 15 20.96 -17.80 -3.19
CA GLY A 15 20.11 -16.70 -2.72
C GLY A 15 19.36 -17.05 -1.44
N LYS A 16 18.72 -18.23 -1.39
CA LYS A 16 18.00 -18.73 -0.21
C LYS A 16 18.91 -18.82 1.01
N GLU A 17 20.11 -19.36 0.82
CA GLU A 17 21.07 -19.51 1.92
C GLU A 17 21.52 -18.15 2.47
N LYS A 18 21.82 -17.20 1.58
CA LYS A 18 22.23 -15.86 1.97
C LYS A 18 21.13 -15.14 2.75
N LEU A 19 19.89 -15.15 2.25
CA LEU A 19 18.76 -14.52 2.93
C LEU A 19 18.44 -15.14 4.29
N ARG A 20 18.51 -16.48 4.42
CA ARG A 20 18.36 -17.17 5.72
C ARG A 20 19.42 -16.72 6.74
N LYS A 21 20.69 -16.63 6.31
CA LYS A 21 21.78 -16.16 7.17
C LYS A 21 21.58 -14.71 7.65
N SER A 22 20.88 -13.90 6.87
CA SER A 22 20.56 -12.50 7.18
C SER A 22 19.26 -12.35 8.00
N GLY A 23 18.63 -13.44 8.40
CA GLY A 23 17.41 -13.43 9.23
C GLY A 23 16.14 -13.05 8.49
N VAL A 24 16.11 -13.21 7.16
CA VAL A 24 14.88 -13.05 6.37
C VAL A 24 14.00 -14.27 6.57
N GLU A 25 12.79 -14.10 7.11
CA GLU A 25 11.89 -15.20 7.45
C GLU A 25 11.47 -15.99 6.21
N GLU A 26 11.03 -15.30 5.16
CA GLU A 26 10.54 -15.90 3.92
C GLU A 26 11.64 -16.05 2.86
N ALA A 27 12.89 -16.32 3.27
CA ALA A 27 14.07 -16.35 2.42
C ALA A 27 13.89 -17.16 1.12
N ALA A 28 13.16 -18.27 1.16
CA ALA A 28 12.95 -19.13 -0.01
C ALA A 28 11.97 -18.48 -1.02
N ILE A 29 10.97 -17.82 -0.53
CA ILE A 29 9.96 -17.11 -1.34
C ILE A 29 10.60 -15.86 -1.95
N ASP A 30 11.32 -15.08 -1.15
CA ASP A 30 11.97 -13.86 -1.59
C ASP A 30 13.04 -14.12 -2.66
N ALA A 31 13.90 -15.13 -2.45
CA ALA A 31 14.88 -15.54 -3.44
C ALA A 31 14.23 -15.97 -4.76
N TRP A 32 13.07 -16.67 -4.67
CA TRP A 32 12.32 -17.06 -5.85
C TRP A 32 11.81 -15.83 -6.62
N TYR A 33 11.13 -14.88 -5.97
CA TYR A 33 10.60 -13.68 -6.65
C TYR A 33 11.71 -12.82 -7.27
N ILE A 34 12.89 -12.77 -6.63
CA ILE A 34 14.05 -12.09 -7.20
C ILE A 34 14.54 -12.84 -8.44
N LEU A 35 14.61 -14.18 -8.42
CA LEU A 35 14.99 -14.97 -9.58
C LEU A 35 14.01 -14.78 -10.75
N GLU A 36 12.71 -14.90 -10.47
CA GLU A 36 11.64 -14.69 -11.45
C GLU A 36 11.73 -13.29 -12.07
N LYS A 37 11.92 -12.24 -11.26
CA LYS A 37 12.09 -10.86 -11.71
C LYS A 37 13.26 -10.69 -12.67
N VAL A 38 14.42 -11.28 -12.36
CA VAL A 38 15.64 -11.12 -13.14
C VAL A 38 15.65 -11.98 -14.39
N SER A 39 15.17 -13.20 -14.28
CA SER A 39 15.25 -14.17 -15.37
C SER A 39 14.03 -14.14 -16.29
N GLY A 40 12.88 -13.75 -15.78
CA GLY A 40 11.59 -13.86 -16.45
C GLY A 40 11.02 -15.28 -16.45
N ILE A 41 11.68 -16.23 -15.76
CA ILE A 41 11.27 -17.65 -15.71
C ILE A 41 10.15 -17.84 -14.68
N ASN A 42 9.06 -18.46 -15.07
CA ASN A 42 8.00 -18.85 -14.15
C ASN A 42 8.29 -20.22 -13.50
N ARG A 43 7.47 -20.64 -12.51
CA ARG A 43 7.69 -21.90 -11.78
C ARG A 43 7.67 -23.14 -12.67
N VAL A 44 6.85 -23.17 -13.71
CA VAL A 44 6.76 -24.31 -14.64
C VAL A 44 8.03 -24.40 -15.48
N GLU A 45 8.45 -23.29 -16.05
CA GLU A 45 9.70 -23.19 -16.82
C GLU A 45 10.92 -23.52 -15.96
N TYR A 46 10.96 -23.02 -14.72
CA TYR A 46 12.02 -23.39 -13.78
C TYR A 46 12.09 -24.90 -13.55
N PHE A 47 10.97 -25.59 -13.41
CA PHE A 47 10.94 -27.04 -13.25
C PHE A 47 11.57 -27.79 -14.43
N LEU A 48 11.42 -27.26 -15.64
CA LEU A 48 11.95 -27.87 -16.87
C LEU A 48 13.43 -27.53 -17.12
N HIS A 49 13.86 -26.34 -16.65
CA HIS A 49 15.14 -25.72 -17.02
C HIS A 49 16.05 -25.43 -15.82
N SER A 50 15.76 -25.98 -14.65
CA SER A 50 16.49 -25.66 -13.40
C SER A 50 18.01 -25.96 -13.45
N GLU A 51 18.43 -26.93 -14.26
CA GLU A 51 19.84 -27.28 -14.44
C GLU A 51 20.50 -26.54 -15.62
N ASP A 52 19.75 -25.73 -16.38
CA ASP A 52 20.30 -24.95 -17.49
C ASP A 52 21.13 -23.78 -16.98
N GLU A 53 22.17 -23.39 -17.72
CA GLU A 53 23.02 -22.26 -17.40
C GLU A 53 22.24 -20.93 -17.55
N ILE A 54 22.43 -20.00 -16.61
CA ILE A 54 21.87 -18.66 -16.66
C ILE A 54 22.92 -17.64 -17.12
N ASP A 55 22.49 -16.63 -17.90
CA ASP A 55 23.36 -15.58 -18.39
C ASP A 55 24.06 -14.82 -17.26
N ASN A 56 25.35 -14.53 -17.39
CA ASN A 56 26.14 -13.85 -16.38
C ASN A 56 25.57 -12.50 -15.95
N ASN A 57 25.00 -11.70 -16.87
CA ASN A 57 24.35 -10.43 -16.54
C ASN A 57 23.17 -10.62 -15.56
N LYS A 58 22.41 -11.70 -15.75
CA LYS A 58 21.30 -12.08 -14.86
C LYS A 58 21.81 -12.58 -13.50
N VAL A 59 22.92 -13.30 -13.50
CA VAL A 59 23.59 -13.72 -12.25
C VAL A 59 24.01 -12.50 -11.43
N GLU A 60 24.71 -11.55 -12.05
CA GLU A 60 25.14 -10.31 -11.37
C GLU A 60 23.96 -9.52 -10.81
N GLU A 61 22.91 -9.35 -11.60
CA GLU A 61 21.69 -8.65 -11.17
C GLU A 61 20.99 -9.38 -10.03
N PHE A 62 20.84 -10.71 -10.11
CA PHE A 62 20.30 -11.52 -9.03
C PHE A 62 21.07 -11.34 -7.73
N LEU A 63 22.39 -11.49 -7.78
CA LEU A 63 23.25 -11.34 -6.61
C LEU A 63 23.16 -9.94 -6.00
N ARG A 64 23.08 -8.91 -6.83
CA ARG A 64 22.87 -7.52 -6.39
C ARG A 64 21.55 -7.34 -5.66
N LEU A 65 20.45 -7.92 -6.16
CA LEU A 65 19.15 -7.83 -5.53
C LEU A 65 19.07 -8.67 -4.24
N ILE A 66 19.70 -9.85 -4.22
CA ILE A 66 19.83 -10.67 -3.01
C ILE A 66 20.63 -9.93 -1.93
N GLU A 67 21.71 -9.20 -2.31
CA GLU A 67 22.46 -8.37 -1.37
C GLU A 67 21.55 -7.32 -0.73
N ARG A 68 20.84 -6.54 -1.54
CA ARG A 68 19.88 -5.54 -1.06
C ARG A 68 18.82 -6.15 -0.13
N ARG A 69 18.27 -7.32 -0.48
CA ARG A 69 17.28 -8.00 0.39
C ARG A 69 17.92 -8.49 1.69
N SER A 70 19.18 -8.91 1.64
CA SER A 70 19.93 -9.35 2.84
C SER A 70 20.17 -8.23 3.85
N GLU A 71 20.12 -6.97 3.42
CA GLU A 71 20.12 -5.78 4.27
C GLU A 71 18.75 -5.48 4.91
N ARG A 72 17.78 -6.39 4.78
CA ARG A 72 16.39 -6.28 5.27
C ARG A 72 15.56 -5.22 4.54
N ILE A 73 15.99 -4.75 3.34
CA ILE A 73 15.13 -3.93 2.48
C ILE A 73 13.91 -4.76 2.07
N PRO A 74 12.66 -4.24 2.19
CA PRO A 74 11.45 -4.97 1.80
C PRO A 74 11.55 -5.54 0.39
N LEU A 75 11.09 -6.78 0.19
CA LEU A 75 11.12 -7.44 -1.13
C LEU A 75 10.51 -6.54 -2.22
N SER A 76 9.35 -5.94 -1.96
CA SER A 76 8.67 -5.09 -2.93
C SER A 76 9.52 -3.88 -3.36
N TYR A 77 10.35 -3.31 -2.48
CA TYR A 77 11.29 -2.25 -2.87
C TYR A 77 12.50 -2.79 -3.63
N VAL A 78 12.93 -4.03 -3.34
CA VAL A 78 14.01 -4.68 -4.07
C VAL A 78 13.61 -4.97 -5.51
N ILE A 79 12.39 -5.51 -5.71
CA ILE A 79 11.87 -5.83 -7.05
C ILE A 79 11.19 -4.63 -7.73
N GLY A 80 10.86 -3.58 -6.98
CA GLY A 80 10.28 -2.32 -7.48
C GLY A 80 8.79 -2.35 -7.76
N ILE A 81 8.08 -3.44 -7.41
CA ILE A 81 6.65 -3.63 -7.68
C ILE A 81 5.93 -4.33 -6.54
N ARG A 82 4.60 -4.13 -6.50
CA ARG A 82 3.65 -4.84 -5.63
C ARG A 82 2.34 -5.06 -6.36
N ASP A 83 1.82 -6.29 -6.32
CA ASP A 83 0.49 -6.57 -6.81
C ASP A 83 -0.57 -6.16 -5.79
N PHE A 84 -1.64 -5.53 -6.26
CA PHE A 84 -2.76 -5.05 -5.46
C PHE A 84 -4.02 -4.94 -6.33
N MET A 85 -5.16 -5.49 -5.87
CA MET A 85 -6.44 -5.51 -6.61
C MET A 85 -6.34 -6.08 -8.04
N GLY A 86 -5.41 -7.00 -8.28
CA GLY A 86 -5.15 -7.59 -9.60
C GLY A 86 -4.34 -6.70 -10.56
N PHE A 87 -3.81 -5.58 -10.09
CA PHE A 87 -2.91 -4.70 -10.83
C PHE A 87 -1.50 -4.72 -10.22
N THR A 88 -0.48 -4.48 -11.05
CA THR A 88 0.90 -4.35 -10.58
C THR A 88 1.27 -2.89 -10.43
N PHE A 89 1.52 -2.45 -9.20
CA PHE A 89 1.92 -1.09 -8.84
C PHE A 89 3.44 -1.00 -8.68
N LYS A 90 4.03 0.10 -9.16
CA LYS A 90 5.39 0.48 -8.79
C LYS A 90 5.43 0.94 -7.34
N VAL A 91 6.47 0.53 -6.62
CA VAL A 91 6.73 0.96 -5.25
C VAL A 91 8.23 1.21 -5.04
N ASN A 92 8.54 2.12 -4.15
CA ASN A 92 9.89 2.44 -3.70
C ASN A 92 9.84 2.99 -2.27
N GLU A 93 10.99 3.38 -1.73
CA GLU A 93 11.16 3.90 -0.38
C GLU A 93 10.40 5.22 -0.07
N ASN A 94 9.66 5.77 -1.01
CA ASN A 94 8.89 7.00 -0.82
C ASN A 94 7.40 6.76 -0.51
N VAL A 95 6.92 5.51 -0.57
CA VAL A 95 5.51 5.14 -0.38
C VAL A 95 5.36 3.93 0.53
N LEU A 96 4.25 3.83 1.24
CA LEU A 96 3.84 2.58 1.88
C LEU A 96 3.63 1.51 0.81
N ILE A 97 4.11 0.30 1.06
CA ILE A 97 3.84 -0.86 0.21
C ILE A 97 2.36 -1.23 0.37
N PRO A 98 1.57 -1.29 -0.71
CA PRO A 98 0.18 -1.73 -0.63
C PRO A 98 0.04 -3.10 0.07
N GLU A 99 -0.86 -3.19 1.05
CA GLU A 99 -1.10 -4.40 1.83
C GLU A 99 -2.40 -5.07 1.38
N GLN A 100 -2.50 -6.38 1.62
CA GLN A 100 -3.68 -7.16 1.24
C GLN A 100 -4.92 -6.72 2.02
N GLU A 101 -4.75 -6.27 3.25
CA GLU A 101 -5.80 -5.74 4.10
C GLU A 101 -6.45 -4.48 3.52
N THR A 102 -5.65 -3.65 2.84
CA THR A 102 -6.13 -2.45 2.15
C THR A 102 -7.01 -2.79 0.93
N GLU A 103 -6.89 -3.99 0.34
CA GLU A 103 -7.80 -4.44 -0.73
C GLU A 103 -9.25 -4.50 -0.24
N LEU A 104 -9.49 -4.91 1.02
CA LEU A 104 -10.81 -4.91 1.63
C LEU A 104 -11.43 -3.50 1.70
N LEU A 105 -10.59 -2.49 1.98
CA LEU A 105 -11.04 -1.09 1.99
C LEU A 105 -11.54 -0.67 0.60
N VAL A 106 -10.78 -1.01 -0.44
CA VAL A 106 -11.18 -0.73 -1.84
C VAL A 106 -12.46 -1.47 -2.19
N GLU A 107 -12.57 -2.76 -1.86
CA GLU A 107 -13.78 -3.57 -2.11
C GLU A 107 -15.02 -2.98 -1.43
N GLU A 108 -14.89 -2.45 -0.20
CA GLU A 108 -16.01 -1.80 0.48
C GLU A 108 -16.40 -0.49 -0.20
N VAL A 109 -15.45 0.33 -0.63
CA VAL A 109 -15.71 1.60 -1.32
C VAL A 109 -16.40 1.37 -2.67
N ILE A 110 -15.96 0.37 -3.45
CA ILE A 110 -16.52 0.05 -4.78
C ILE A 110 -18.03 -0.22 -4.71
N LYS A 111 -18.55 -0.77 -3.61
CA LYS A 111 -19.99 -1.02 -3.44
C LYS A 111 -20.84 0.27 -3.46
N TYR A 112 -20.23 1.43 -3.28
CA TYR A 112 -20.93 2.71 -3.12
C TYR A 112 -20.47 3.81 -4.09
N CYS A 113 -19.36 3.64 -4.83
CA CYS A 113 -18.70 4.74 -5.53
C CYS A 113 -19.18 4.99 -6.97
N LYS A 114 -19.99 4.11 -7.55
CA LYS A 114 -20.49 4.28 -8.92
C LYS A 114 -21.25 5.61 -9.10
N GLY A 115 -20.79 6.43 -10.06
CA GLY A 115 -21.36 7.76 -10.33
C GLY A 115 -21.17 8.76 -9.18
N LYS A 116 -20.13 8.58 -8.35
CA LYS A 116 -19.84 9.40 -7.17
C LYS A 116 -18.52 10.13 -7.27
N THR A 117 -18.40 11.17 -6.46
CA THR A 117 -17.13 11.88 -6.26
C THR A 117 -16.40 11.29 -5.06
N VAL A 118 -15.18 10.82 -5.27
CA VAL A 118 -14.36 10.13 -4.27
C VAL A 118 -13.10 10.95 -3.98
N LEU A 119 -12.76 11.09 -2.69
CA LEU A 119 -11.48 11.64 -2.22
C LEU A 119 -10.71 10.52 -1.51
N ASP A 120 -9.54 10.17 -2.02
CA ASP A 120 -8.55 9.33 -1.36
C ASP A 120 -7.53 10.23 -0.65
N MET A 121 -7.52 10.16 0.68
CA MET A 121 -6.67 10.97 1.55
C MET A 121 -5.50 10.14 2.06
N CYS A 122 -4.26 10.67 1.97
CA CYS A 122 -3.02 9.96 2.23
C CYS A 122 -2.78 8.83 1.21
N THR A 123 -2.86 9.18 -0.08
CA THR A 123 -2.93 8.21 -1.19
C THR A 123 -1.67 7.37 -1.39
N GLY A 124 -0.50 7.83 -0.91
CA GLY A 124 0.77 7.09 -1.02
C GLY A 124 1.12 6.73 -2.47
N SER A 125 1.14 5.43 -2.78
CA SER A 125 1.40 4.90 -4.13
C SER A 125 0.25 5.13 -5.13
N GLY A 126 -0.89 5.65 -4.66
CA GLY A 126 -2.11 5.80 -5.46
C GLY A 126 -2.96 4.53 -5.54
N CYS A 127 -2.59 3.44 -4.86
CA CYS A 127 -3.22 2.13 -5.05
C CYS A 127 -4.72 2.13 -4.77
N ILE A 128 -5.20 2.85 -3.75
CA ILE A 128 -6.64 2.96 -3.43
C ILE A 128 -7.35 3.76 -4.53
N ALA A 129 -6.90 4.99 -4.81
CA ALA A 129 -7.54 5.88 -5.78
C ALA A 129 -7.59 5.27 -7.19
N ILE A 130 -6.48 4.70 -7.65
CA ILE A 130 -6.36 4.09 -8.97
C ILE A 130 -7.28 2.87 -9.08
N SER A 131 -7.27 1.98 -8.08
CA SER A 131 -8.13 0.80 -8.09
C SER A 131 -9.62 1.15 -8.06
N ILE A 132 -10.01 2.16 -7.26
CA ILE A 132 -11.39 2.68 -7.27
C ILE A 132 -11.75 3.24 -8.64
N SER A 133 -10.85 4.01 -9.27
CA SER A 133 -11.09 4.58 -10.61
C SER A 133 -11.31 3.50 -11.67
N LEU A 134 -10.51 2.42 -11.62
CA LEU A 134 -10.56 1.35 -12.63
C LEU A 134 -11.70 0.36 -12.42
N LEU A 135 -12.10 0.11 -11.17
CA LEU A 135 -13.03 -0.99 -10.82
C LEU A 135 -14.42 -0.50 -10.40
N GLY A 136 -14.54 0.75 -9.93
CA GLY A 136 -15.74 1.23 -9.24
C GLY A 136 -16.65 2.15 -10.06
N GLU A 137 -16.26 2.57 -11.27
CA GLU A 137 -17.00 3.50 -12.13
C GLU A 137 -17.41 4.82 -11.41
N PRO A 138 -16.51 5.49 -10.66
CA PRO A 138 -16.82 6.80 -10.08
C PRO A 138 -16.86 7.90 -11.15
N ASP A 139 -17.56 9.01 -10.87
CA ASP A 139 -17.53 10.18 -11.76
C ASP A 139 -16.21 10.95 -11.65
N ILE A 140 -15.68 11.06 -10.45
CA ILE A 140 -14.43 11.79 -10.15
C ILE A 140 -13.69 11.07 -9.02
N VAL A 141 -12.38 10.90 -9.19
CA VAL A 141 -11.47 10.52 -8.11
C VAL A 141 -10.41 11.60 -7.93
N VAL A 142 -10.31 12.09 -6.70
CA VAL A 142 -9.23 12.97 -6.26
C VAL A 142 -8.37 12.21 -5.26
N ALA A 143 -7.05 12.24 -5.44
CA ALA A 143 -6.07 11.59 -4.57
C ALA A 143 -5.14 12.64 -3.98
N SER A 144 -5.00 12.67 -2.66
CA SER A 144 -4.22 13.69 -1.96
C SER A 144 -3.13 13.08 -1.10
N ASP A 145 -1.96 13.69 -1.14
CA ASP A 145 -0.85 13.36 -0.25
C ASP A 145 -0.02 14.61 0.08
N ILE A 146 0.64 14.60 1.23
CA ILE A 146 1.57 15.66 1.64
C ILE A 146 2.95 15.52 0.97
N SER A 147 3.31 14.31 0.56
CA SER A 147 4.61 13.97 -0.03
C SER A 147 4.60 14.14 -1.55
N ASP A 148 5.43 15.05 -2.07
CA ASP A 148 5.64 15.17 -3.52
C ASP A 148 6.15 13.86 -4.11
N LYS A 149 7.07 13.19 -3.43
CA LYS A 149 7.66 11.92 -3.89
C LYS A 149 6.63 10.79 -3.96
N ALA A 150 5.70 10.75 -3.00
CA ALA A 150 4.58 9.79 -3.07
C ALA A 150 3.68 10.08 -4.26
N LEU A 151 3.35 11.36 -4.50
CA LEU A 151 2.55 11.75 -5.65
C LEU A 151 3.23 11.52 -6.99
N GLU A 152 4.57 11.56 -7.06
CA GLU A 152 5.33 11.16 -8.25
C GLU A 152 5.10 9.67 -8.55
N VAL A 153 5.25 8.79 -7.54
CA VAL A 153 4.98 7.35 -7.67
C VAL A 153 3.52 7.09 -8.05
N ALA A 154 2.58 7.78 -7.42
CA ALA A 154 1.16 7.62 -7.71
C ALA A 154 0.81 8.01 -9.15
N LYS A 155 1.39 9.10 -9.67
CA LYS A 155 1.21 9.53 -11.07
C LYS A 155 1.81 8.53 -12.05
N GLU A 156 3.02 8.01 -11.78
CA GLU A 156 3.62 6.96 -12.59
C GLU A 156 2.75 5.71 -12.63
N ASN A 157 2.15 5.32 -11.51
CA ASN A 157 1.21 4.20 -11.44
C ASN A 157 -0.07 4.47 -12.24
N ALA A 158 -0.62 5.68 -12.15
CA ALA A 158 -1.81 6.06 -12.91
C ALA A 158 -1.54 6.02 -14.43
N GLU A 159 -0.38 6.48 -14.87
CA GLU A 159 0.04 6.39 -16.27
C GLU A 159 0.20 4.94 -16.73
N LEU A 160 0.92 4.14 -15.93
CA LEU A 160 1.17 2.72 -16.22
C LEU A 160 -0.13 1.92 -16.36
N LEU A 161 -1.08 2.16 -15.46
CA LEU A 161 -2.35 1.45 -15.38
C LEU A 161 -3.49 2.12 -16.18
N LYS A 162 -3.19 3.24 -16.87
CA LYS A 162 -4.15 4.00 -17.70
C LYS A 162 -5.34 4.56 -16.90
N ALA A 163 -5.09 4.94 -15.66
CA ALA A 163 -6.05 5.60 -14.77
C ALA A 163 -5.91 7.13 -14.83
N SER A 164 -5.89 7.70 -16.04
CA SER A 164 -5.63 9.13 -16.29
C SER A 164 -6.67 10.09 -15.69
N GLU A 165 -7.85 9.59 -15.32
CA GLU A 165 -8.94 10.37 -14.73
C GLU A 165 -8.72 10.73 -13.24
N VAL A 166 -7.75 10.06 -12.58
CA VAL A 166 -7.42 10.36 -11.18
C VAL A 166 -6.69 11.70 -11.08
N LYS A 167 -7.20 12.60 -10.25
CA LYS A 167 -6.63 13.93 -10.01
C LYS A 167 -5.77 13.93 -8.77
N PHE A 168 -4.48 14.13 -8.92
CA PHE A 168 -3.53 14.19 -7.81
C PHE A 168 -3.35 15.60 -7.27
N VAL A 169 -3.50 15.77 -5.95
CA VAL A 169 -3.42 17.07 -5.26
C VAL A 169 -2.40 16.97 -4.13
N LYS A 170 -1.42 17.88 -4.11
CA LYS A 170 -0.51 18.01 -2.96
C LYS A 170 -1.15 18.84 -1.87
N GLY A 171 -1.08 18.36 -0.62
CA GLY A 171 -1.53 19.15 0.53
C GLY A 171 -1.48 18.37 1.84
N ASP A 172 -1.40 19.10 2.95
CA ASP A 172 -1.61 18.53 4.29
C ASP A 172 -3.11 18.34 4.53
N LEU A 173 -3.56 17.09 4.36
CA LEU A 173 -4.96 16.69 4.42
C LEU A 173 -5.81 17.49 3.41
N PHE A 174 -6.72 18.36 3.89
CA PHE A 174 -7.63 19.12 3.06
C PHE A 174 -7.01 20.41 2.48
N GLU A 175 -5.72 20.65 2.69
CA GLU A 175 -5.05 21.77 2.03
C GLU A 175 -5.11 21.56 0.50
N ASN A 176 -5.48 22.62 -0.22
CA ASN A 176 -5.67 22.63 -1.67
C ASN A 176 -6.80 21.72 -2.20
N ILE A 177 -7.56 21.05 -1.33
CA ILE A 177 -8.77 20.32 -1.73
C ILE A 177 -9.91 21.31 -1.99
N THR A 178 -10.55 21.14 -3.13
CA THR A 178 -11.70 21.96 -3.56
C THR A 178 -12.89 21.08 -3.92
N GLY A 179 -14.10 21.62 -3.80
CA GLY A 179 -15.34 20.88 -4.09
C GLY A 179 -15.85 20.10 -2.90
N SER A 180 -16.76 19.18 -3.16
CA SER A 180 -17.36 18.29 -2.17
C SER A 180 -17.44 16.86 -2.68
N PHE A 181 -17.48 15.89 -1.77
CA PHE A 181 -17.32 14.47 -2.05
C PHE A 181 -18.48 13.66 -1.48
N ASP A 182 -18.85 12.63 -2.21
CA ASP A 182 -19.80 11.62 -1.75
C ASP A 182 -19.12 10.56 -0.91
N ILE A 183 -17.81 10.35 -1.14
CA ILE A 183 -17.01 9.38 -0.41
C ILE A 183 -15.66 10.01 -0.08
N ILE A 184 -15.22 9.86 1.17
CA ILE A 184 -13.84 10.05 1.59
C ILE A 184 -13.32 8.70 2.05
N VAL A 185 -12.20 8.27 1.50
CA VAL A 185 -11.49 7.05 1.89
C VAL A 185 -10.08 7.40 2.33
N SER A 186 -9.55 6.71 3.33
CA SER A 186 -8.16 6.88 3.75
C SER A 186 -7.62 5.64 4.43
N ASN A 187 -6.37 5.30 4.11
CA ASN A 187 -5.48 4.51 4.95
C ASN A 187 -4.42 5.47 5.53
N PRO A 188 -4.73 6.20 6.60
CA PRO A 188 -3.82 7.19 7.14
C PRO A 188 -2.79 6.55 8.06
N PRO A 189 -1.67 7.21 8.37
CA PRO A 189 -0.74 6.74 9.39
C PRO A 189 -1.44 6.55 10.73
N TYR A 190 -1.35 5.34 11.31
CA TYR A 190 -2.10 4.97 12.52
C TYR A 190 -1.25 4.27 13.60
N ILE A 191 0.04 4.07 13.37
CA ILE A 191 0.92 3.40 14.34
C ILE A 191 1.33 4.42 15.41
N GLU A 192 1.18 4.03 16.67
CA GLU A 192 1.65 4.86 17.78
C GLU A 192 3.16 5.07 17.68
N THR A 193 3.62 6.31 17.86
CA THR A 193 5.04 6.70 17.69
C THR A 193 6.02 5.76 18.41
N HIS A 194 5.66 5.33 19.64
CA HIS A 194 6.54 4.50 20.47
C HIS A 194 6.57 3.01 20.04
N ILE A 195 5.64 2.58 19.20
CA ILE A 195 5.59 1.22 18.66
C ILE A 195 6.50 1.07 17.44
N ILE A 196 6.69 2.15 16.66
CA ILE A 196 7.47 2.11 15.42
C ILE A 196 8.87 1.51 15.62
N GLU A 197 9.53 1.85 16.73
CA GLU A 197 10.86 1.33 17.05
C GLU A 197 10.90 -0.18 17.36
N LYS A 198 9.74 -0.81 17.53
CA LYS A 198 9.58 -2.25 17.82
C LYS A 198 9.15 -3.07 16.61
N LEU A 199 8.89 -2.41 15.50
CA LEU A 199 8.50 -3.07 14.26
C LEU A 199 9.66 -3.84 13.65
N GLU A 200 9.33 -4.77 12.77
CA GLU A 200 10.33 -5.49 11.99
C GLU A 200 11.24 -4.51 11.23
N PRO A 201 12.53 -4.86 11.05
CA PRO A 201 13.49 -3.98 10.39
C PRO A 201 13.02 -3.47 9.02
N GLU A 202 12.33 -4.32 8.25
CA GLU A 202 11.78 -3.97 6.94
C GLU A 202 10.84 -2.77 7.02
N VAL A 203 10.02 -2.71 8.07
CA VAL A 203 9.04 -1.62 8.26
C VAL A 203 9.71 -0.43 8.94
N ARG A 204 10.40 -0.67 10.05
CA ARG A 204 11.00 0.36 10.89
C ARG A 204 12.01 1.23 10.15
N ASP A 205 12.89 0.59 9.37
CA ASP A 205 14.08 1.24 8.81
C ASP A 205 13.88 1.71 7.36
N TYR A 206 12.88 1.16 6.65
CA TYR A 206 12.72 1.39 5.21
C TYR A 206 11.39 2.03 4.80
N ILE A 207 10.28 1.76 5.51
CA ILE A 207 9.03 2.43 5.20
C ILE A 207 9.09 3.90 5.68
N PRO A 208 8.67 4.88 4.86
CA PRO A 208 8.68 6.27 5.28
C PRO A 208 7.94 6.46 6.61
N ARG A 209 8.61 7.05 7.60
CA ARG A 209 8.00 7.31 8.91
C ARG A 209 6.71 8.13 8.80
N LEU A 210 6.64 9.03 7.80
CA LEU A 210 5.45 9.81 7.49
C LEU A 210 4.24 8.95 7.15
N ALA A 211 4.46 7.75 6.61
CA ALA A 211 3.39 6.80 6.26
C ALA A 211 2.98 5.89 7.43
N LEU A 212 3.72 5.90 8.56
CA LEU A 212 3.49 5.03 9.70
C LEU A 212 2.97 5.78 10.94
N ASP A 213 3.52 6.98 11.22
CA ASP A 213 3.42 7.64 12.52
C ASP A 213 2.08 8.35 12.71
N GLY A 214 1.18 7.70 13.44
CA GLY A 214 -0.13 8.22 13.87
C GLY A 214 -0.10 9.10 15.11
N ASP A 215 1.09 9.51 15.60
CA ASP A 215 1.32 10.24 16.85
C ASP A 215 1.14 9.35 18.10
N LYS A 216 0.97 9.94 19.28
CA LYS A 216 1.04 9.28 20.59
C LYS A 216 0.04 8.14 20.77
N ASP A 217 -1.16 8.29 20.23
CA ASP A 217 -2.29 7.36 20.37
C ASP A 217 -2.71 6.72 19.03
N GLY A 218 -1.97 6.99 17.95
CA GLY A 218 -2.31 6.50 16.62
C GLY A 218 -3.58 7.11 16.01
N LEU A 219 -4.24 8.07 16.69
CA LEU A 219 -5.56 8.58 16.29
C LEU A 219 -5.53 9.98 15.68
N LYS A 220 -4.37 10.58 15.54
CA LYS A 220 -4.20 11.96 15.07
C LYS A 220 -4.89 12.23 13.75
N PHE A 221 -4.69 11.37 12.78
CA PHE A 221 -5.23 11.57 11.43
C PHE A 221 -6.73 11.35 11.39
N TYR A 222 -7.27 10.35 12.08
CA TYR A 222 -8.72 10.13 12.18
C TYR A 222 -9.43 11.36 12.77
N LYS A 223 -8.91 11.93 13.87
CA LYS A 223 -9.44 13.15 14.48
C LYS A 223 -9.43 14.35 13.52
N ASN A 224 -8.30 14.54 12.82
CA ASN A 224 -8.12 15.68 11.94
C ASN A 224 -8.93 15.55 10.64
N ILE A 225 -8.92 14.36 10.02
CA ILE A 225 -9.68 14.13 8.79
C ILE A 225 -11.16 14.22 9.09
N THR A 226 -11.69 13.50 10.08
CA THR A 226 -13.12 13.50 10.43
C THR A 226 -13.63 14.90 10.70
N LYS A 227 -12.93 15.69 11.53
CA LYS A 227 -13.34 17.06 11.87
C LYS A 227 -13.37 18.00 10.67
N LYS A 228 -12.37 17.89 9.78
CA LYS A 228 -12.28 18.76 8.59
C LYS A 228 -13.22 18.30 7.47
N ALA A 229 -13.45 16.98 7.34
CA ALA A 229 -14.26 16.35 6.30
C ALA A 229 -15.67 16.94 6.18
N ILE A 230 -16.29 17.34 7.30
CA ILE A 230 -17.66 17.87 7.36
C ILE A 230 -17.89 19.03 6.34
N LYS A 231 -16.87 19.82 6.07
CA LYS A 231 -16.95 20.95 5.11
C LYS A 231 -16.90 20.53 3.65
N TYR A 232 -16.50 19.29 3.40
CA TYR A 232 -16.24 18.75 2.07
C TYR A 232 -17.16 17.56 1.72
N LEU A 233 -18.11 17.23 2.60
CA LEU A 233 -19.02 16.12 2.39
C LEU A 233 -20.34 16.59 1.77
N ASN A 234 -20.78 15.86 0.76
CA ASN A 234 -22.13 15.94 0.21
C ASN A 234 -23.13 15.36 1.21
N LYS A 235 -24.43 15.62 0.98
CA LYS A 235 -25.50 15.01 1.76
C LYS A 235 -25.49 13.48 1.58
N ASN A 236 -25.59 12.74 2.69
CA ASN A 236 -25.49 11.27 2.74
C ASN A 236 -24.12 10.71 2.31
N ALA A 237 -23.07 11.51 2.33
CA ALA A 237 -21.72 11.05 2.05
C ALA A 237 -21.25 10.00 3.05
N ARG A 238 -20.27 9.21 2.65
CA ARG A 238 -19.65 8.16 3.49
C ARG A 238 -18.18 8.44 3.70
N ILE A 239 -17.69 7.98 4.85
CA ILE A 239 -16.28 7.94 5.15
C ILE A 239 -15.85 6.48 5.38
N PHE A 240 -14.65 6.13 4.90
CA PHE A 240 -14.07 4.81 5.03
C PHE A 240 -12.63 4.96 5.52
N TYR A 241 -12.31 4.31 6.63
CA TYR A 241 -10.97 4.29 7.19
C TYR A 241 -10.44 2.86 7.30
N GLU A 242 -9.21 2.64 6.87
CA GLU A 242 -8.43 1.54 7.39
C GLU A 242 -7.93 1.90 8.78
N ILE A 243 -7.86 0.92 9.68
CA ILE A 243 -7.50 1.11 11.09
C ILE A 243 -6.54 0.02 11.58
N GLY A 244 -5.78 0.32 12.62
CA GLY A 244 -5.15 -0.70 13.43
C GLY A 244 -6.20 -1.56 14.15
N TYR A 245 -5.93 -2.86 14.29
CA TYR A 245 -6.88 -3.87 14.78
C TYR A 245 -7.51 -3.57 16.16
N ASN A 246 -6.91 -2.68 16.94
CA ASN A 246 -7.34 -2.29 18.29
C ASN A 246 -7.91 -0.86 18.35
N GLN A 247 -8.18 -0.22 17.22
CA GLN A 247 -8.60 1.18 17.15
C GLN A 247 -10.08 1.39 16.80
N SER A 248 -10.83 0.31 16.53
CA SER A 248 -12.20 0.38 15.99
C SER A 248 -13.15 1.20 16.87
N GLU A 249 -13.15 0.98 18.19
CA GLU A 249 -14.01 1.71 19.13
C GLU A 249 -13.65 3.20 19.16
N ALA A 250 -12.37 3.52 19.29
CA ALA A 250 -11.91 4.91 19.35
C ALA A 250 -12.20 5.69 18.07
N VAL A 251 -12.05 5.04 16.89
CA VAL A 251 -12.37 5.66 15.60
C VAL A 251 -13.88 5.83 15.43
N ALA A 252 -14.68 4.85 15.88
CA ALA A 252 -16.14 4.95 15.89
C ALA A 252 -16.61 6.12 16.75
N ASP A 253 -16.06 6.29 17.96
CA ASP A 253 -16.38 7.42 18.83
C ASP A 253 -16.03 8.77 18.19
N ILE A 254 -14.85 8.89 17.56
CA ILE A 254 -14.48 10.10 16.81
C ILE A 254 -15.50 10.42 15.74
N LEU A 255 -16.00 9.43 15.01
CA LEU A 255 -17.00 9.63 13.98
C LEU A 255 -18.36 10.06 14.57
N LEU A 256 -18.84 9.40 15.65
CA LEU A 256 -20.07 9.74 16.34
C LEU A 256 -20.07 11.16 16.88
N GLU A 257 -18.99 11.58 17.55
CA GLU A 257 -18.83 12.92 18.09
C GLU A 257 -18.86 14.01 17.01
N ASN A 258 -18.52 13.67 15.76
CA ASN A 258 -18.53 14.59 14.62
C ASN A 258 -19.79 14.47 13.75
N GLY A 259 -20.85 13.79 14.23
CA GLY A 259 -22.16 13.77 13.59
C GLY A 259 -22.32 12.73 12.47
N PHE A 260 -21.46 11.73 12.45
CA PHE A 260 -21.63 10.57 11.58
C PHE A 260 -22.51 9.52 12.27
N GLY A 261 -23.26 8.76 11.49
CA GLY A 261 -24.07 7.62 11.93
C GLY A 261 -23.85 6.40 11.07
N GLU A 262 -24.69 5.38 11.20
CA GLU A 262 -24.59 4.10 10.46
C GLU A 262 -23.17 3.52 10.48
N ILE A 263 -22.51 3.55 11.66
CA ILE A 263 -21.14 3.08 11.78
C ILE A 263 -21.09 1.55 11.62
N LYS A 264 -20.14 1.08 10.81
CA LYS A 264 -19.86 -0.35 10.63
C LYS A 264 -18.37 -0.59 10.82
N ILE A 265 -18.06 -1.68 11.52
CA ILE A 265 -16.70 -2.20 11.68
C ILE A 265 -16.62 -3.48 10.85
N ILE A 266 -15.62 -3.58 10.00
CA ILE A 266 -15.40 -4.71 9.10
C ILE A 266 -14.06 -5.36 9.46
N LYS A 267 -14.09 -6.69 9.55
CA LYS A 267 -12.95 -7.51 9.91
C LYS A 267 -12.22 -8.02 8.67
N ASP A 268 -10.93 -8.18 8.80
CA ASP A 268 -10.11 -8.88 7.81
C ASP A 268 -10.32 -10.42 7.86
N PHE A 269 -9.64 -11.13 6.96
CA PHE A 269 -9.72 -12.59 6.90
C PHE A 269 -9.16 -13.30 8.14
N SER A 270 -8.35 -12.61 8.95
CA SER A 270 -7.86 -13.11 10.24
C SER A 270 -8.84 -12.86 11.38
N GLY A 271 -9.97 -12.19 11.12
CA GLY A 271 -10.98 -11.84 12.11
C GLY A 271 -10.65 -10.61 12.95
N LEU A 272 -9.64 -9.83 12.57
CA LEU A 272 -9.26 -8.59 13.24
C LEU A 272 -9.99 -7.40 12.62
N ASP A 273 -10.34 -6.41 13.43
CA ASP A 273 -10.97 -5.18 12.95
C ASP A 273 -10.01 -4.44 12.02
N ARG A 274 -10.48 -4.08 10.82
CA ARG A 274 -9.62 -3.48 9.80
C ARG A 274 -10.20 -2.24 9.15
N ILE A 275 -11.51 -2.13 9.03
CA ILE A 275 -12.15 -0.99 8.41
C ILE A 275 -13.23 -0.43 9.34
N VAL A 276 -13.29 0.88 9.47
CA VAL A 276 -14.44 1.60 10.03
C VAL A 276 -15.04 2.45 8.93
N THR A 277 -16.34 2.29 8.70
CA THR A 277 -17.10 3.14 7.77
C THR A 277 -18.28 3.77 8.47
N ALA A 278 -18.63 4.98 8.08
CA ALA A 278 -19.77 5.72 8.61
C ALA A 278 -20.43 6.57 7.53
N LYS A 279 -21.68 6.96 7.77
CA LYS A 279 -22.45 7.87 6.92
C LYS A 279 -22.59 9.21 7.60
N PHE A 280 -22.41 10.28 6.84
CA PHE A 280 -22.64 11.63 7.31
C PHE A 280 -24.10 12.01 7.16
N ASP A 281 -24.79 12.17 8.28
CA ASP A 281 -26.16 12.66 8.33
C ASP A 281 -26.15 14.16 8.54
N ALA A 282 -26.00 14.93 7.45
CA ALA A 282 -26.15 16.38 7.51
C ALA A 282 -27.55 16.71 8.06
N ARG A 283 -27.60 17.29 9.26
CA ARG A 283 -28.83 17.80 9.87
C ARG A 283 -29.34 19.02 9.13
#